data_128ac21dafdddc8d48245d23b148cefb
#
_entry.id   128ac21dafdddc8d48245d23b148cefb
#
_cell.length_a   1.000
_cell.length_b   1.000
_cell.length_c   1.000
_cell.angle_alpha   90.00
_cell.angle_beta   90.00
_cell.angle_gamma   90.00
#
_symmetry.space_group_name_H-M   'P 1'
#
loop_
_entity.id
_entity.type
_entity.pdbx_description
1 polymer ?
#
loop_
_entity_poly.entity_id
_entity_poly.type
_entity_poly.pdbx_seq_one_letter_code
_entity_poly.pdbx_strand_id
1 'polypeptide(L)'
;MQDQDHKHLTRQISHQLARLLEQLGAIVVGKPTQIRQGVACLLAGGHLLIEDVPGVGKTTLAHALAQSFGLRFSRVQFTADLMPSDLIGVSIYERQREGFVFHQGPVFTQVLLADEINRAGPRTQSALLEAMEEQQVSCDGETRALPEPFFVIATQNPSDQLGTYPLPESQLDRFLMRIHLGYPDPAAERALLAGEDRRAWLARLAPVMSAEDLRRAQAAVQQ
;
A
#
# COMPACT_ATOMS: atom_id res chain seq x y z
N MET A 1 18.48 -21.34 -24.64
CA MET A 1 18.77 -19.94 -24.28
C MET A 1 17.71 -19.40 -23.32
N GLN A 2 16.43 -19.44 -23.65
CA GLN A 2 15.32 -18.95 -22.78
C GLN A 2 15.26 -19.62 -21.38
N ASP A 3 15.50 -20.93 -21.26
CA ASP A 3 15.45 -21.65 -19.96
C ASP A 3 16.59 -21.26 -19.00
N GLN A 4 17.76 -20.91 -19.53
CA GLN A 4 18.89 -20.41 -18.72
C GLN A 4 18.66 -18.98 -18.24
N ASP A 5 18.09 -18.12 -19.07
CA ASP A 5 17.75 -16.74 -18.71
C ASP A 5 16.66 -16.71 -17.65
N HIS A 6 15.65 -17.58 -17.75
CA HIS A 6 14.60 -17.72 -16.77
C HIS A 6 15.14 -18.19 -15.41
N LYS A 7 16.01 -19.21 -15.38
CA LYS A 7 16.65 -19.67 -14.14
C LYS A 7 17.56 -18.63 -13.50
N HIS A 8 18.24 -17.82 -14.30
CA HIS A 8 19.06 -16.71 -13.80
C HIS A 8 18.20 -15.61 -13.15
N LEU A 9 17.14 -15.20 -13.83
CA LEU A 9 16.18 -14.22 -13.32
C LEU A 9 15.55 -14.68 -12.01
N THR A 10 15.09 -15.92 -11.94
CA THR A 10 14.48 -16.51 -10.73
C THR A 10 15.46 -16.50 -9.55
N ARG A 11 16.73 -16.83 -9.77
CA ARG A 11 17.76 -16.78 -8.72
C ARG A 11 18.04 -15.36 -8.24
N GLN A 12 18.10 -14.41 -9.16
CA GLN A 12 18.31 -13.00 -8.83
C GLN A 12 17.14 -12.46 -7.98
N ILE A 13 15.91 -12.70 -8.41
CA ILE A 13 14.70 -12.30 -7.67
C ILE A 13 14.69 -12.94 -6.28
N SER A 14 15.00 -14.24 -6.17
CA SER A 14 15.02 -14.94 -4.88
C SER A 14 16.04 -14.32 -3.91
N HIS A 15 17.22 -13.95 -4.40
CA HIS A 15 18.25 -13.30 -3.58
C HIS A 15 17.81 -11.89 -3.14
N GLN A 16 17.22 -11.10 -4.04
CA GLN A 16 16.69 -9.78 -3.71
C GLN A 16 15.56 -9.88 -2.68
N LEU A 17 14.65 -10.87 -2.82
CA LEU A 17 13.57 -11.08 -1.86
C LEU A 17 14.09 -11.49 -0.48
N ALA A 18 15.12 -12.33 -0.39
CA ALA A 18 15.72 -12.68 0.89
C ALA A 18 16.26 -11.44 1.63
N ARG A 19 17.01 -10.58 0.93
CA ARG A 19 17.52 -9.31 1.48
C ARG A 19 16.39 -8.35 1.88
N LEU A 20 15.34 -8.29 1.06
CA LEU A 20 14.17 -7.45 1.32
C LEU A 20 13.43 -7.90 2.58
N LEU A 21 13.22 -9.21 2.77
CA LEU A 21 12.58 -9.75 3.97
C LEU A 21 13.44 -9.51 5.22
N GLU A 22 14.76 -9.63 5.13
CA GLU A 22 15.68 -9.31 6.21
C GLU A 22 15.59 -7.82 6.59
N GLN A 23 15.64 -6.92 5.61
CA GLN A 23 15.52 -5.49 5.81
C GLN A 23 14.18 -5.11 6.46
N LEU A 24 13.07 -5.66 5.96
CA LEU A 24 11.74 -5.43 6.54
C LEU A 24 11.64 -5.98 7.97
N GLY A 25 12.24 -7.15 8.24
CA GLY A 25 12.25 -7.77 9.57
C GLY A 25 12.99 -6.94 10.63
N ALA A 26 14.02 -6.20 10.23
CA ALA A 26 14.73 -5.28 11.11
C ALA A 26 13.87 -4.06 11.52
N ILE A 27 12.91 -3.66 10.68
CA ILE A 27 12.06 -2.49 10.90
C ILE A 27 10.76 -2.87 11.59
N VAL A 28 10.07 -3.90 11.07
CA VAL A 28 8.77 -4.38 11.56
C VAL A 28 9.01 -5.60 12.45
N VAL A 29 9.46 -5.35 13.67
CA VAL A 29 9.92 -6.39 14.59
C VAL A 29 8.77 -7.29 15.06
N GLY A 30 9.06 -8.59 15.15
CA GLY A 30 8.14 -9.60 15.66
C GLY A 30 7.01 -9.97 14.70
N LYS A 31 7.09 -9.59 13.41
CA LYS A 31 6.03 -9.81 12.43
C LYS A 31 6.51 -10.51 11.14
N PRO A 32 7.32 -11.58 11.22
CA PRO A 32 7.91 -12.19 10.02
C PRO A 32 6.86 -12.78 9.07
N THR A 33 5.77 -13.33 9.60
CA THR A 33 4.68 -13.89 8.78
C THR A 33 3.93 -12.80 8.03
N GLN A 34 3.56 -11.72 8.71
CA GLN A 34 2.84 -10.61 8.12
C GLN A 34 3.67 -9.86 7.07
N ILE A 35 4.97 -9.73 7.31
CA ILE A 35 5.91 -9.19 6.32
C ILE A 35 5.89 -10.04 5.05
N ARG A 36 6.02 -11.37 5.18
CA ARG A 36 5.97 -12.30 4.04
C ARG A 36 4.64 -12.22 3.29
N GLN A 37 3.52 -12.15 4.02
CA GLN A 37 2.19 -11.99 3.43
C GLN A 37 2.07 -10.68 2.66
N GLY A 38 2.52 -9.54 3.22
CA GLY A 38 2.51 -8.25 2.54
C GLY A 38 3.37 -8.25 1.27
N VAL A 39 4.57 -8.84 1.32
CA VAL A 39 5.45 -8.99 0.16
C VAL A 39 4.82 -9.91 -0.88
N ALA A 40 4.24 -11.05 -0.48
CA ALA A 40 3.57 -11.97 -1.39
C ALA A 40 2.36 -11.33 -2.07
N CYS A 41 1.56 -10.55 -1.33
CA CYS A 41 0.43 -9.80 -1.86
C CYS A 41 0.88 -8.81 -2.95
N LEU A 42 1.94 -8.06 -2.69
CA LEU A 42 2.52 -7.11 -3.64
C LEU A 42 3.08 -7.82 -4.90
N LEU A 43 3.78 -8.95 -4.72
CA LEU A 43 4.29 -9.76 -5.83
C LEU A 43 3.19 -10.38 -6.69
N ALA A 44 2.05 -10.70 -6.09
CA ALA A 44 0.88 -11.17 -6.83
C ALA A 44 0.09 -10.07 -7.52
N GLY A 45 0.49 -8.79 -7.38
CA GLY A 45 -0.21 -7.63 -7.95
C GLY A 45 -1.54 -7.30 -7.26
N GLY A 46 -1.78 -7.86 -6.04
CA GLY A 46 -3.03 -7.65 -5.32
C GLY A 46 -2.94 -6.51 -4.29
N HIS A 47 -4.08 -6.16 -3.70
CA HIS A 47 -4.20 -5.16 -2.64
C HIS A 47 -4.33 -5.83 -1.27
N LEU A 48 -3.88 -5.14 -0.20
CA LEU A 48 -3.81 -5.66 1.15
C LEU A 48 -4.77 -4.93 2.09
N LEU A 49 -5.55 -5.68 2.87
CA LEU A 49 -6.33 -5.16 3.97
C LEU A 49 -5.70 -5.57 5.31
N ILE A 50 -5.46 -4.61 6.19
CA ILE A 50 -4.96 -4.84 7.54
C ILE A 50 -6.07 -4.51 8.54
N GLU A 51 -6.59 -5.54 9.20
CA GLU A 51 -7.59 -5.39 10.26
C GLU A 51 -6.89 -5.47 11.60
N ASP A 52 -6.86 -4.35 12.33
CA ASP A 52 -6.21 -4.34 13.65
C ASP A 52 -6.49 -3.06 14.43
N VAL A 53 -6.22 -3.15 15.74
CA VAL A 53 -6.29 -2.00 16.65
C VAL A 53 -5.23 -0.93 16.29
N PRO A 54 -5.42 0.33 16.71
CA PRO A 54 -4.42 1.38 16.53
C PRO A 54 -3.08 1.03 17.20
N GLY A 55 -1.98 1.54 16.64
CA GLY A 55 -0.66 1.48 17.28
C GLY A 55 0.16 0.21 17.03
N VAL A 56 -0.34 -0.79 16.31
CA VAL A 56 0.38 -2.06 16.06
C VAL A 56 1.42 -2.02 14.94
N GLY A 57 1.65 -0.85 14.31
CA GLY A 57 2.69 -0.69 13.29
C GLY A 57 2.22 -0.79 11.84
N LYS A 58 0.92 -0.66 11.56
CA LYS A 58 0.35 -0.69 10.19
C LYS A 58 1.04 0.28 9.23
N THR A 59 1.16 1.55 9.64
CA THR A 59 1.82 2.61 8.85
C THR A 59 3.30 2.31 8.63
N THR A 60 3.98 1.76 9.65
CA THR A 60 5.40 1.37 9.55
C THR A 60 5.59 0.29 8.51
N LEU A 61 4.75 -0.75 8.50
CA LEU A 61 4.79 -1.83 7.51
C LEU A 61 4.55 -1.30 6.10
N ALA A 62 3.51 -0.48 5.91
CA ALA A 62 3.17 0.08 4.60
C ALA A 62 4.31 0.95 4.04
N HIS A 63 4.88 1.81 4.86
CA HIS A 63 5.99 2.68 4.45
C HIS A 63 7.27 1.89 4.19
N ALA A 64 7.58 0.90 5.04
CA ALA A 64 8.75 0.05 4.85
C ALA A 64 8.66 -0.77 3.55
N LEU A 65 7.49 -1.32 3.23
CA LEU A 65 7.23 -1.99 1.94
C LEU A 65 7.50 -1.04 0.77
N ALA A 66 6.89 0.14 0.77
CA ALA A 66 7.06 1.12 -0.31
C ALA A 66 8.53 1.50 -0.51
N GLN A 67 9.24 1.83 0.56
CA GLN A 67 10.66 2.21 0.52
C GLN A 67 11.55 1.07 0.03
N SER A 68 11.33 -0.16 0.51
CA SER A 68 12.14 -1.32 0.15
C SER A 68 12.03 -1.69 -1.34
N PHE A 69 10.91 -1.35 -1.98
CA PHE A 69 10.70 -1.49 -3.42
C PHE A 69 10.95 -0.20 -4.21
N GLY A 70 11.44 0.86 -3.57
CA GLY A 70 11.69 2.15 -4.22
C GLY A 70 10.44 2.78 -4.84
N LEU A 71 9.27 2.54 -4.25
CA LEU A 71 7.99 3.01 -4.75
C LEU A 71 7.57 4.33 -4.09
N ARG A 72 6.90 5.19 -4.85
CA ARG A 72 6.30 6.42 -4.30
C ARG A 72 5.18 6.05 -3.35
N PHE A 73 5.20 6.65 -2.16
CA PHE A 73 4.27 6.39 -1.08
C PHE A 73 3.40 7.61 -0.78
N SER A 74 2.10 7.39 -0.59
CA SER A 74 1.16 8.38 -0.06
C SER A 74 0.32 7.76 1.04
N ARG A 75 -0.05 8.56 2.04
CA ARG A 75 -0.97 8.17 3.11
C ARG A 75 -2.17 9.09 3.11
N VAL A 76 -3.35 8.51 3.17
CA VAL A 76 -4.62 9.23 3.36
C VAL A 76 -5.30 8.66 4.60
N GLN A 77 -5.61 9.55 5.54
CA GLN A 77 -6.46 9.22 6.68
C GLN A 77 -7.92 9.37 6.23
N PHE A 78 -8.67 8.29 6.27
CA PHE A 78 -10.08 8.31 5.93
C PHE A 78 -10.89 8.86 7.11
N THR A 79 -11.76 9.82 6.82
CA THR A 79 -12.63 10.49 7.77
C THR A 79 -14.04 10.59 7.20
N ALA A 80 -15.03 10.84 8.05
CA ALA A 80 -16.43 10.89 7.62
C ALA A 80 -16.74 12.02 6.60
N ASP A 81 -15.93 13.07 6.60
CA ASP A 81 -16.04 14.23 5.72
C ASP A 81 -15.17 14.13 4.47
N LEU A 82 -14.31 13.09 4.34
CA LEU A 82 -13.47 12.89 3.16
C LEU A 82 -14.33 12.64 1.91
N MET A 83 -14.12 13.47 0.89
CA MET A 83 -14.85 13.39 -0.39
C MET A 83 -14.05 12.58 -1.43
N PRO A 84 -14.71 11.97 -2.44
CA PRO A 84 -14.01 11.31 -3.54
C PRO A 84 -12.99 12.24 -4.25
N SER A 85 -13.33 13.51 -4.43
CA SER A 85 -12.43 14.52 -5.04
C SER A 85 -11.15 14.75 -4.25
N ASP A 86 -11.17 14.59 -2.92
CA ASP A 86 -9.98 14.71 -2.08
C ASP A 86 -9.01 13.56 -2.30
N LEU A 87 -9.52 12.41 -2.75
CA LEU A 87 -8.75 11.21 -3.04
C LEU A 87 -8.25 11.18 -4.49
N ILE A 88 -9.15 11.42 -5.46
CA ILE A 88 -8.84 11.29 -6.88
C ILE A 88 -8.32 12.58 -7.53
N GLY A 89 -8.60 13.74 -6.93
CA GLY A 89 -8.23 15.04 -7.47
C GLY A 89 -9.42 15.78 -8.07
N VAL A 90 -9.16 17.00 -8.52
CA VAL A 90 -10.19 17.93 -8.98
C VAL A 90 -9.64 18.88 -10.04
N SER A 91 -10.45 19.26 -11.02
CA SER A 91 -10.11 20.32 -11.96
C SER A 91 -10.43 21.69 -11.39
N ILE A 92 -9.44 22.55 -11.34
CA ILE A 92 -9.56 23.94 -10.83
C ILE A 92 -9.35 24.90 -11.99
N TYR A 93 -10.20 25.93 -12.09
CA TYR A 93 -10.01 26.99 -13.09
C TYR A 93 -8.83 27.88 -12.71
N GLU A 94 -7.78 27.84 -13.53
CA GLU A 94 -6.60 28.68 -13.35
C GLU A 94 -6.68 29.92 -14.26
N ARG A 95 -6.81 31.10 -13.65
CA ARG A 95 -6.89 32.38 -14.39
C ARG A 95 -5.66 32.64 -15.27
N GLN A 96 -4.47 32.21 -14.83
CA GLN A 96 -3.23 32.41 -15.59
C GLN A 96 -3.18 31.56 -16.89
N ARG A 97 -3.87 30.43 -16.89
CA ARG A 97 -3.97 29.52 -18.05
C ARG A 97 -5.28 29.66 -18.81
N GLU A 98 -6.19 30.51 -18.31
CA GLU A 98 -7.53 30.70 -18.85
C GLU A 98 -8.29 29.38 -19.09
N GLY A 99 -8.09 28.38 -18.20
CA GLY A 99 -8.64 27.05 -18.37
C GLY A 99 -8.67 26.23 -17.09
N PHE A 100 -9.34 25.07 -17.19
CA PHE A 100 -9.35 24.10 -16.10
C PHE A 100 -8.07 23.29 -16.10
N VAL A 101 -7.42 23.15 -14.94
CA VAL A 101 -6.23 22.32 -14.72
C VAL A 101 -6.56 21.26 -13.69
N PHE A 102 -6.29 20.01 -14.04
CA PHE A 102 -6.50 18.91 -13.13
C PHE A 102 -5.37 18.84 -12.09
N HIS A 103 -5.74 18.93 -10.83
CA HIS A 103 -4.85 18.71 -9.69
C HIS A 103 -5.01 17.29 -9.19
N GLN A 104 -3.96 16.49 -9.38
CA GLN A 104 -3.94 15.08 -8.98
C GLN A 104 -4.12 14.92 -7.48
N GLY A 105 -5.02 14.01 -7.08
CA GLY A 105 -5.19 13.61 -5.70
C GLY A 105 -4.14 12.59 -5.24
N PRO A 106 -4.14 12.23 -3.95
CA PRO A 106 -3.16 11.32 -3.36
C PRO A 106 -3.19 9.89 -3.93
N VAL A 107 -4.22 9.50 -4.66
CA VAL A 107 -4.30 8.20 -5.34
C VAL A 107 -3.26 8.06 -6.45
N PHE A 108 -2.75 9.17 -7.01
CA PHE A 108 -1.70 9.16 -8.04
C PHE A 108 -0.32 8.87 -7.46
N THR A 109 -0.21 7.74 -6.78
CA THR A 109 1.00 7.19 -6.17
C THR A 109 1.16 5.71 -6.54
N GLN A 110 2.28 5.09 -6.16
CA GLN A 110 2.48 3.66 -6.41
C GLN A 110 2.08 2.79 -5.22
N VAL A 111 2.22 3.30 -3.99
CA VAL A 111 1.71 2.66 -2.77
C VAL A 111 0.86 3.67 -2.02
N LEU A 112 -0.42 3.38 -1.92
CA LEU A 112 -1.36 4.18 -1.13
C LEU A 112 -1.69 3.46 0.17
N LEU A 113 -1.44 4.10 1.30
CA LEU A 113 -2.00 3.69 2.58
C LEU A 113 -3.33 4.41 2.81
N ALA A 114 -4.43 3.69 2.67
CA ALA A 114 -5.79 4.12 3.00
C ALA A 114 -6.07 3.78 4.46
N ASP A 115 -5.77 4.73 5.37
CA ASP A 115 -5.84 4.47 6.82
C ASP A 115 -7.26 4.70 7.33
N GLU A 116 -7.81 3.71 8.05
CA GLU A 116 -9.19 3.68 8.59
C GLU A 116 -10.27 3.82 7.50
N ILE A 117 -10.18 3.02 6.43
CA ILE A 117 -11.08 3.11 5.25
C ILE A 117 -12.56 3.06 5.63
N ASN A 118 -12.92 2.33 6.69
CA ASN A 118 -14.29 2.21 7.19
C ASN A 118 -14.83 3.49 7.85
N ARG A 119 -14.02 4.55 8.03
CA ARG A 119 -14.50 5.85 8.54
C ARG A 119 -15.06 6.77 7.45
N ALA A 120 -14.65 6.61 6.21
CA ALA A 120 -15.20 7.42 5.13
C ALA A 120 -16.54 6.86 4.64
N GLY A 121 -17.37 7.75 4.10
CA GLY A 121 -18.67 7.37 3.54
C GLY A 121 -18.54 6.46 2.32
N PRO A 122 -19.62 5.71 1.97
CA PRO A 122 -19.61 4.70 0.90
C PRO A 122 -19.16 5.23 -0.47
N ARG A 123 -19.42 6.49 -0.78
CA ARG A 123 -18.99 7.12 -2.05
C ARG A 123 -17.47 7.19 -2.17
N THR A 124 -16.79 7.58 -1.10
CA THR A 124 -15.32 7.70 -1.07
C THR A 124 -14.68 6.33 -1.05
N GLN A 125 -15.26 5.37 -0.32
CA GLN A 125 -14.82 3.97 -0.38
C GLN A 125 -14.93 3.41 -1.80
N SER A 126 -16.08 3.60 -2.47
CA SER A 126 -16.30 3.12 -3.84
C SER A 126 -15.32 3.74 -4.83
N ALA A 127 -14.99 5.03 -4.70
CA ALA A 127 -14.01 5.69 -5.56
C ALA A 127 -12.60 5.06 -5.43
N LEU A 128 -12.18 4.72 -4.20
CA LEU A 128 -10.91 4.00 -4.01
C LEU A 128 -10.96 2.59 -4.61
N LEU A 129 -12.03 1.85 -4.36
CA LEU A 129 -12.18 0.46 -4.81
C LEU A 129 -12.27 0.37 -6.34
N GLU A 130 -12.90 1.36 -7.01
CA GLU A 130 -12.89 1.49 -8.46
C GLU A 130 -11.46 1.75 -8.98
N ALA A 131 -10.73 2.67 -8.35
CA ALA A 131 -9.34 2.96 -8.70
C ALA A 131 -8.43 1.72 -8.54
N MET A 132 -8.69 0.86 -7.54
CA MET A 132 -7.97 -0.40 -7.34
C MET A 132 -8.23 -1.41 -8.46
N GLU A 133 -9.47 -1.54 -8.89
CA GLU A 133 -9.87 -2.51 -9.91
C GLU A 133 -9.46 -2.08 -11.32
N GLU A 134 -9.77 -0.82 -11.66
CA GLU A 134 -9.57 -0.30 -12.99
C GLU A 134 -8.15 0.26 -13.24
N GLN A 135 -7.36 0.46 -12.18
CA GLN A 135 -6.04 1.10 -12.20
C GLN A 135 -6.04 2.47 -12.91
N GLN A 136 -7.19 3.13 -12.86
CA GLN A 136 -7.44 4.44 -13.44
C GLN A 136 -8.53 5.16 -12.66
N VAL A 137 -8.63 6.46 -12.84
CA VAL A 137 -9.72 7.27 -12.28
C VAL A 137 -10.37 8.11 -13.38
N SER A 138 -11.68 8.29 -13.28
CA SER A 138 -12.44 9.15 -14.19
C SER A 138 -12.88 10.41 -13.45
N CYS A 139 -12.50 11.56 -13.97
CA CYS A 139 -12.86 12.87 -13.42
C CYS A 139 -13.11 13.85 -14.57
N ASP A 140 -14.21 14.60 -14.51
CA ASP A 140 -14.60 15.61 -15.48
C ASP A 140 -14.66 15.09 -16.95
N GLY A 141 -15.09 13.85 -17.11
CA GLY A 141 -15.20 13.20 -18.43
C GLY A 141 -13.87 12.70 -19.01
N GLU A 142 -12.76 12.84 -18.29
CA GLU A 142 -11.46 12.30 -18.68
C GLU A 142 -11.05 11.14 -17.79
N THR A 143 -10.51 10.10 -18.42
CA THR A 143 -9.94 8.95 -17.72
C THR A 143 -8.42 9.10 -17.63
N ARG A 144 -7.87 8.92 -16.44
CA ARG A 144 -6.45 9.08 -16.14
C ARG A 144 -5.91 7.80 -15.51
N ALA A 145 -4.90 7.20 -16.14
CA ALA A 145 -4.23 6.02 -15.62
C ALA A 145 -3.46 6.34 -14.33
N LEU A 146 -3.49 5.40 -13.40
CA LEU A 146 -2.68 5.47 -12.18
C LEU A 146 -1.22 5.03 -12.47
N PRO A 147 -0.27 5.44 -11.62
CA PRO A 147 1.12 5.00 -11.76
C PRO A 147 1.26 3.49 -11.55
N GLU A 148 2.07 2.82 -12.36
CA GLU A 148 2.37 1.39 -12.23
C GLU A 148 3.73 1.15 -11.53
N PRO A 149 3.80 0.11 -10.68
CA PRO A 149 2.68 -0.67 -10.13
C PRO A 149 1.84 0.17 -9.18
N PHE A 150 0.53 -0.10 -9.08
CA PHE A 150 -0.35 0.54 -8.11
C PHE A 150 -0.78 -0.46 -7.05
N PHE A 151 -0.48 -0.16 -5.79
CA PHE A 151 -0.73 -1.03 -4.65
C PHE A 151 -1.41 -0.26 -3.51
N VAL A 152 -2.54 -0.76 -3.05
CA VAL A 152 -3.25 -0.18 -1.90
C VAL A 152 -3.08 -1.08 -0.69
N ILE A 153 -2.70 -0.46 0.42
CA ILE A 153 -2.78 -1.04 1.75
C ILE A 153 -3.89 -0.28 2.48
N ALA A 154 -5.03 -0.92 2.66
CA ALA A 154 -6.11 -0.35 3.46
C ALA A 154 -6.01 -0.83 4.90
N THR A 155 -6.40 0.01 5.86
CA THR A 155 -6.55 -0.40 7.25
C THR A 155 -7.98 -0.21 7.71
N GLN A 156 -8.43 -1.08 8.59
CA GLN A 156 -9.67 -0.87 9.34
C GLN A 156 -9.49 -1.30 10.80
N ASN A 157 -10.21 -0.64 11.69
CA ASN A 157 -10.28 -1.01 13.09
C ASN A 157 -11.61 -1.74 13.34
N PRO A 158 -11.60 -3.06 13.63
CA PRO A 158 -12.82 -3.82 13.85
C PRO A 158 -13.57 -3.40 15.10
N SER A 159 -12.89 -2.73 16.06
CA SER A 159 -13.48 -2.31 17.33
C SER A 159 -14.30 -1.02 17.22
N ASP A 160 -14.05 -0.19 16.23
CA ASP A 160 -14.76 1.08 16.02
C ASP A 160 -16.05 0.86 15.23
N GLN A 161 -17.16 0.66 15.94
CA GLN A 161 -18.48 0.52 15.31
C GLN A 161 -19.25 1.84 15.21
N LEU A 162 -18.97 2.81 16.07
CA LEU A 162 -19.64 4.10 16.08
C LEU A 162 -19.03 5.04 15.02
N GLY A 163 -19.88 5.55 14.11
CA GLY A 163 -19.46 6.48 13.06
C GLY A 163 -18.61 5.84 11.95
N THR A 164 -18.76 4.53 11.74
CA THR A 164 -18.09 3.80 10.67
C THR A 164 -19.08 3.24 9.64
N TYR A 165 -18.57 3.01 8.43
CA TYR A 165 -19.29 2.39 7.32
C TYR A 165 -18.53 1.11 6.96
N PRO A 166 -18.97 -0.08 7.45
CA PRO A 166 -18.29 -1.34 7.16
C PRO A 166 -18.32 -1.61 5.65
N LEU A 167 -17.21 -2.17 5.16
CA LEU A 167 -17.11 -2.60 3.76
C LEU A 167 -18.00 -3.85 3.57
N PRO A 168 -18.90 -3.87 2.56
CA PRO A 168 -19.63 -5.07 2.16
C PRO A 168 -18.68 -6.18 1.70
N GLU A 169 -19.07 -7.44 1.79
CA GLU A 169 -18.25 -8.60 1.35
C GLU A 169 -17.79 -8.46 -0.11
N SER A 170 -18.67 -8.01 -1.01
CA SER A 170 -18.33 -7.77 -2.43
C SER A 170 -17.23 -6.71 -2.64
N GLN A 171 -17.01 -5.84 -1.68
CA GLN A 171 -15.94 -4.86 -1.69
C GLN A 171 -14.66 -5.41 -1.04
N LEU A 172 -14.80 -6.29 -0.05
CA LEU A 172 -13.68 -6.99 0.56
C LEU A 172 -12.96 -7.92 -0.43
N ASP A 173 -13.68 -8.49 -1.39
CA ASP A 173 -13.12 -9.35 -2.45
C ASP A 173 -12.10 -8.65 -3.36
N ARG A 174 -12.04 -7.32 -3.34
CA ARG A 174 -11.03 -6.55 -4.08
C ARG A 174 -9.65 -6.56 -3.41
N PHE A 175 -9.58 -7.00 -2.15
CA PHE A 175 -8.32 -7.21 -1.45
C PHE A 175 -7.88 -8.67 -1.59
N LEU A 176 -6.71 -8.89 -2.19
CA LEU A 176 -6.15 -10.23 -2.36
C LEU A 176 -5.88 -10.93 -1.03
N MET A 177 -5.48 -10.15 -0.03
CA MET A 177 -5.18 -10.66 1.31
C MET A 177 -5.74 -9.75 2.39
N ARG A 178 -6.19 -10.39 3.46
CA ARG A 178 -6.55 -9.76 4.73
C ARG A 178 -5.64 -10.32 5.81
N ILE A 179 -4.96 -9.43 6.55
CA ILE A 179 -4.01 -9.83 7.60
C ILE A 179 -4.28 -9.08 8.91
N HIS A 180 -3.81 -9.69 10.01
CA HIS A 180 -3.76 -9.07 11.33
C HIS A 180 -2.30 -8.99 11.78
N LEU A 181 -1.86 -7.80 12.21
CA LEU A 181 -0.53 -7.63 12.79
C LEU A 181 -0.49 -8.12 14.24
N GLY A 182 -1.53 -7.80 14.98
CA GLY A 182 -1.61 -8.07 16.42
C GLY A 182 -0.58 -7.28 17.24
N TYR A 183 -0.61 -7.43 18.54
CA TYR A 183 0.41 -6.86 19.42
C TYR A 183 1.76 -7.59 19.22
N PRO A 184 2.90 -6.90 19.40
CA PRO A 184 4.20 -7.55 19.45
C PRO A 184 4.27 -8.54 20.61
N ASP A 185 5.06 -9.59 20.48
CA ASP A 185 5.37 -10.44 21.61
C ASP A 185 6.26 -9.70 22.63
N PRO A 186 6.38 -10.17 23.89
CA PRO A 186 7.13 -9.46 24.93
C PRO A 186 8.62 -9.23 24.61
N ALA A 187 9.23 -10.06 23.75
CA ALA A 187 10.62 -9.86 23.32
C ALA A 187 10.71 -8.76 22.27
N ALA A 188 9.80 -8.75 21.30
CA ALA A 188 9.67 -7.70 20.29
C ALA A 188 9.31 -6.36 20.93
N GLU A 189 8.42 -6.35 21.94
CA GLU A 189 8.05 -5.14 22.69
C GLU A 189 9.25 -4.53 23.42
N ARG A 190 10.05 -5.35 24.13
CA ARG A 190 11.30 -4.90 24.75
C ARG A 190 12.29 -4.34 23.74
N ALA A 191 12.43 -4.98 22.59
CA ALA A 191 13.29 -4.49 21.49
C ALA A 191 12.77 -3.17 20.91
N LEU A 192 11.45 -2.96 20.90
CA LEU A 192 10.83 -1.70 20.48
C LEU A 192 11.13 -0.56 21.47
N LEU A 193 11.06 -0.85 22.77
CA LEU A 193 11.30 0.13 23.83
C LEU A 193 12.80 0.47 24.02
N ALA A 194 13.69 -0.48 23.77
CA ALA A 194 15.14 -0.32 23.90
C ALA A 194 15.80 0.21 22.62
N GLY A 195 15.11 0.23 21.48
CA GLY A 195 15.68 0.54 20.19
C GLY A 195 15.67 2.04 19.83
N GLU A 196 16.48 2.39 18.83
CA GLU A 196 16.49 3.72 18.22
C GLU A 196 15.18 4.09 17.54
N ASP A 197 14.97 5.40 17.29
CA ASP A 197 13.80 5.90 16.57
C ASP A 197 13.71 5.30 15.16
N ARG A 198 12.76 4.38 15.00
CA ARG A 198 12.53 3.66 13.75
C ARG A 198 12.03 4.54 12.61
N ARG A 199 11.48 5.72 12.91
CA ARG A 199 11.14 6.71 11.88
C ARG A 199 12.40 7.23 11.21
N ALA A 200 13.48 7.43 12.00
CA ALA A 200 14.77 7.79 11.44
C ALA A 200 15.38 6.68 10.58
N TRP A 201 15.13 5.42 10.94
CA TRP A 201 15.54 4.25 10.13
C TRP A 201 14.79 4.19 8.80
N LEU A 202 13.47 4.35 8.83
CA LEU A 202 12.64 4.40 7.61
C LEU A 202 13.13 5.47 6.62
N ALA A 203 13.50 6.66 7.14
CA ALA A 203 13.99 7.76 6.29
C ALA A 203 15.33 7.46 5.61
N ARG A 204 16.11 6.50 6.13
CA ARG A 204 17.43 6.09 5.61
C ARG A 204 17.40 4.79 4.82
N LEU A 205 16.22 4.17 4.69
CA LEU A 205 16.07 2.88 4.04
C LEU A 205 16.38 2.99 2.55
N ALA A 206 17.40 2.27 2.10
CA ALA A 206 17.70 2.17 0.68
C ALA A 206 16.81 1.09 0.02
N PRO A 207 16.30 1.33 -1.19
CA PRO A 207 15.56 0.33 -1.94
C PRO A 207 16.43 -0.93 -2.19
N VAL A 208 15.84 -2.11 -1.99
CA VAL A 208 16.46 -3.41 -2.33
C VAL A 208 16.07 -3.85 -3.73
N MET A 209 14.85 -3.48 -4.14
CA MET A 209 14.32 -3.73 -5.47
C MET A 209 13.79 -2.41 -6.06
N SER A 210 13.81 -2.30 -7.37
CA SER A 210 13.18 -1.19 -8.09
C SER A 210 11.75 -1.53 -8.49
N ALA A 211 10.97 -0.52 -8.92
CA ALA A 211 9.65 -0.72 -9.51
C ALA A 211 9.69 -1.66 -10.72
N GLU A 212 10.77 -1.61 -11.50
CA GLU A 212 11.00 -2.47 -12.67
C GLU A 212 11.24 -3.94 -12.24
N ASP A 213 12.09 -4.15 -11.20
CA ASP A 213 12.33 -5.49 -10.65
C ASP A 213 11.03 -6.09 -10.10
N LEU A 214 10.19 -5.26 -9.44
CA LEU A 214 8.89 -5.71 -8.95
C LEU A 214 7.98 -6.14 -10.10
N ARG A 215 7.86 -5.35 -11.18
CA ARG A 215 7.04 -5.72 -12.34
C ARG A 215 7.52 -7.01 -13.00
N ARG A 216 8.83 -7.22 -13.11
CA ARG A 216 9.41 -8.48 -13.61
C ARG A 216 9.08 -9.66 -12.71
N ALA A 217 9.14 -9.45 -11.40
CA ALA A 217 8.77 -10.48 -10.43
C ALA A 217 7.27 -10.82 -10.50
N GLN A 218 6.40 -9.81 -10.61
CA GLN A 218 4.95 -9.99 -10.81
C GLN A 218 4.65 -10.77 -12.09
N ALA A 219 5.29 -10.43 -13.21
CA ALA A 219 5.13 -11.16 -14.47
C ALA A 219 5.60 -12.62 -14.37
N ALA A 220 6.64 -12.92 -13.57
CA ALA A 220 7.11 -14.28 -13.35
C ALA A 220 6.20 -15.10 -12.41
N VAL A 221 5.41 -14.45 -11.54
CA VAL A 221 4.46 -15.13 -10.64
C VAL A 221 3.15 -15.47 -11.37
N GLN A 222 2.81 -14.76 -12.44
CA GLN A 222 1.56 -14.96 -13.20
C GLN A 222 1.68 -16.02 -14.30
N GLN A 223 2.88 -16.57 -14.55
CA GLN A 223 3.15 -17.66 -15.52
C GLN A 223 3.02 -19.04 -14.85
#